data_272c19ad7bed4d28b455b3c396b1f288
#
_entry.id   272c19ad7bed4d28b455b3c396b1f288
#
_cell.length_a   1.000
_cell.length_b   1.000
_cell.length_c   1.000
_cell.angle_alpha   90.00
_cell.angle_beta   90.00
_cell.angle_gamma   90.00
#
_symmetry.space_group_name_H-M   'P 1'
#
loop_
_entity.id
_entity.type
_entity.pdbx_description
1 polymer ?
#
loop_
_entity_poly.entity_id
_entity_poly.type
_entity_poly.pdbx_seq_one_letter_code
_entity_poly.pdbx_strand_id
1 'polypeptide(L)'
;MKKILVLGGSGLVGSVFANYSQSNYDLHLTYNDNPIINQKINSTKINVTTQAFELKKLILDISPDIIINTIAHSSVDLCETNPHDADFLHVDIPKKILDFSSEIGSKLIYFSTDAVFPGELNKKYNEDDIPNPVNYYGKTK
;
A
#
# COMPACT_ATOMS: atom_id res chain seq x y z
N MET A 1 -21.62 7.64 1.12
CA MET A 1 -20.19 7.97 0.82
C MET A 1 -19.49 6.66 0.47
N LYS A 2 -18.51 6.69 -0.45
CA LYS A 2 -17.68 5.50 -0.70
C LYS A 2 -16.83 5.18 0.52
N LYS A 3 -16.71 3.90 0.83
CA LYS A 3 -15.91 3.39 1.93
C LYS A 3 -14.51 3.03 1.45
N ILE A 4 -13.49 3.58 2.08
CA ILE A 4 -12.08 3.37 1.70
C ILE A 4 -11.30 2.81 2.87
N LEU A 5 -10.64 1.67 2.67
CA LEU A 5 -9.67 1.12 3.58
C LEU A 5 -8.26 1.54 3.15
N VAL A 6 -7.52 2.23 4.03
CA VAL A 6 -6.14 2.64 3.76
C VAL A 6 -5.19 1.80 4.61
N LEU A 7 -4.45 0.93 3.95
CA LEU A 7 -3.38 0.15 4.59
C LEU A 7 -2.12 1.01 4.67
N GLY A 8 -1.58 1.16 5.89
CA GLY A 8 -0.47 2.07 6.17
C GLY A 8 -0.89 3.52 6.42
N GLY A 9 -2.08 3.73 7.00
CA GLY A 9 -2.65 5.05 7.26
C GLY A 9 -1.84 5.97 8.18
N SER A 10 -0.90 5.43 8.98
CA SER A 10 0.02 6.23 9.80
C SER A 10 1.30 6.67 9.06
N GLY A 11 1.55 6.14 7.85
CA GLY A 11 2.66 6.55 7.01
C GLY A 11 2.43 7.91 6.34
N LEU A 12 3.46 8.46 5.68
CA LEU A 12 3.40 9.78 5.04
C LEU A 12 2.24 9.88 4.04
N VAL A 13 2.17 8.97 3.06
CA VAL A 13 1.15 9.00 2.01
C VAL A 13 -0.24 8.74 2.59
N GLY A 14 -0.38 7.72 3.44
CA GLY A 14 -1.67 7.35 4.03
C GLY A 14 -2.26 8.44 4.91
N SER A 15 -1.44 9.10 5.74
CA SER A 15 -1.90 10.17 6.63
C SER A 15 -2.28 11.44 5.87
N VAL A 16 -1.53 11.81 4.84
CA VAL A 16 -1.86 12.95 3.97
C VAL A 16 -3.17 12.68 3.24
N PHE A 17 -3.31 11.50 2.61
CA PHE A 17 -4.56 11.12 1.96
C PHE A 17 -5.75 11.19 2.93
N ALA A 18 -5.62 10.64 4.13
CA ALA A 18 -6.68 10.63 5.12
C ALA A 18 -7.10 12.05 5.54
N ASN A 19 -6.14 12.95 5.76
CA ASN A 19 -6.42 14.32 6.15
C ASN A 19 -7.23 15.09 5.09
N TYR A 20 -6.92 14.92 3.81
CA TYR A 20 -7.62 15.59 2.71
C TYR A 20 -8.96 14.93 2.33
N SER A 21 -9.12 13.64 2.64
CA SER A 21 -10.25 12.85 2.15
C SER A 21 -11.35 12.57 3.17
N GLN A 22 -11.10 12.80 4.47
CA GLN A 22 -12.00 12.45 5.57
C GLN A 22 -13.38 13.11 5.53
N SER A 23 -13.53 14.22 4.84
CA SER A 23 -14.83 14.90 4.66
C SER A 23 -15.67 14.32 3.50
N ASN A 24 -15.02 13.60 2.58
CA ASN A 24 -15.63 13.15 1.33
C ASN A 24 -15.87 11.64 1.28
N TYR A 25 -15.19 10.88 2.14
CA TYR A 25 -15.20 9.42 2.16
C TYR A 25 -15.36 8.87 3.57
N ASP A 26 -15.94 7.69 3.70
CA ASP A 26 -15.94 6.90 4.93
C ASP A 26 -14.60 6.15 5.00
N LEU A 27 -13.68 6.64 5.85
CA LEU A 27 -12.32 6.13 5.93
C LEU A 27 -12.14 5.16 7.07
N HIS A 28 -11.46 4.06 6.79
CA HIS A 28 -10.87 3.18 7.80
C HIS A 28 -9.37 3.05 7.53
N LEU A 29 -8.55 3.34 8.54
CA LEU A 29 -7.08 3.32 8.41
C LEU A 29 -6.50 2.12 9.14
N THR A 30 -5.36 1.60 8.65
CA THR A 30 -4.57 0.67 9.46
C THR A 30 -3.21 1.27 9.82
N TYR A 31 -2.65 0.80 10.91
CA TYR A 31 -1.31 1.15 11.39
C TYR A 31 -0.64 -0.07 12.03
N ASN A 32 0.69 -0.09 12.09
CA ASN A 32 1.44 -1.12 12.82
C ASN A 32 1.93 -0.57 14.16
N ASP A 33 3.02 0.19 14.16
CA ASP A 33 3.68 0.65 15.38
C ASP A 33 3.27 2.06 15.80
N ASN A 34 2.97 2.93 14.83
CA ASN A 34 2.62 4.33 15.08
C ASN A 34 1.10 4.52 15.09
N PRO A 35 0.46 4.70 16.25
CA PRO A 35 -0.97 4.89 16.33
C PRO A 35 -1.45 6.14 15.59
N ILE A 36 -2.66 6.06 15.05
CA ILE A 36 -3.33 7.20 14.41
C ILE A 36 -4.02 8.04 15.46
N ILE A 37 -3.60 9.29 15.60
CA ILE A 37 -4.07 10.19 16.65
C ILE A 37 -5.45 10.80 16.33
N ASN A 38 -5.84 10.83 15.05
CA ASN A 38 -7.12 11.40 14.64
C ASN A 38 -8.29 10.52 15.04
N GLN A 39 -8.95 10.84 16.15
CA GLN A 39 -10.08 10.08 16.71
C GLN A 39 -11.37 10.15 15.85
N LYS A 40 -11.42 10.99 14.82
CA LYS A 40 -12.57 11.08 13.92
C LYS A 40 -12.57 10.02 12.83
N ILE A 41 -11.46 9.33 12.64
CA ILE A 41 -11.31 8.31 11.61
C ILE A 41 -11.13 6.95 12.30
N ASN A 42 -11.93 5.96 11.89
CA ASN A 42 -11.79 4.60 12.38
C ASN A 42 -10.41 4.05 12.04
N SER A 43 -9.76 3.40 12.99
CA SER A 43 -8.45 2.81 12.76
C SER A 43 -8.27 1.48 13.47
N THR A 44 -7.48 0.58 12.86
CA THR A 44 -7.16 -0.74 13.40
C THR A 44 -5.65 -0.96 13.38
N LYS A 45 -5.12 -1.42 14.51
CA LYS A 45 -3.73 -1.89 14.56
C LYS A 45 -3.64 -3.24 13.88
N ILE A 46 -2.76 -3.38 12.88
CA ILE A 46 -2.52 -4.64 12.19
C ILE A 46 -1.12 -4.67 11.58
N ASN A 47 -0.41 -5.76 11.82
CA ASN A 47 0.84 -6.07 11.12
C ASN A 47 0.53 -6.96 9.91
N VAL A 48 0.57 -6.40 8.72
CA VAL A 48 0.21 -7.13 7.48
C VAL A 48 1.14 -8.30 7.15
N THR A 49 2.36 -8.31 7.72
CA THR A 49 3.34 -9.38 7.44
C THR A 49 3.11 -10.63 8.30
N THR A 50 2.50 -10.49 9.46
CA THR A 50 2.30 -11.59 10.42
C THR A 50 0.84 -11.93 10.66
N GLN A 51 -0.09 -11.03 10.31
CA GLN A 51 -1.52 -11.12 10.63
C GLN A 51 -2.38 -11.19 9.36
N ALA A 52 -2.04 -12.10 8.43
CA ALA A 52 -2.76 -12.23 7.16
C ALA A 52 -4.22 -12.65 7.33
N PHE A 53 -4.53 -13.47 8.34
CA PHE A 53 -5.91 -13.89 8.63
C PHE A 53 -6.74 -12.71 9.15
N GLU A 54 -6.19 -11.94 10.08
CA GLU A 54 -6.83 -10.74 10.65
C GLU A 54 -7.01 -9.67 9.59
N LEU A 55 -6.04 -9.52 8.67
CA LEU A 55 -6.16 -8.61 7.53
C LEU A 55 -7.32 -9.03 6.62
N LYS A 56 -7.41 -10.31 6.26
CA LYS A 56 -8.54 -10.83 5.47
C LYS A 56 -9.86 -10.54 6.18
N LYS A 57 -9.96 -10.89 7.46
CA LYS A 57 -11.15 -10.64 8.27
C LYS A 57 -11.54 -9.17 8.29
N LEU A 58 -10.57 -8.27 8.50
CA LEU A 58 -10.80 -6.83 8.50
C LEU A 58 -11.35 -6.35 7.15
N ILE A 59 -10.78 -6.81 6.04
CA ILE A 59 -11.24 -6.47 4.68
C ILE A 59 -12.68 -6.94 4.47
N LEU A 60 -13.00 -8.17 4.86
CA LEU A 60 -14.36 -8.73 4.73
C LEU A 60 -15.37 -7.99 5.62
N ASP A 61 -15.02 -7.70 6.88
CA ASP A 61 -15.90 -7.03 7.86
C ASP A 61 -16.20 -5.59 7.44
N ILE A 62 -15.20 -4.85 6.95
CA ILE A 62 -15.35 -3.48 6.46
C ILE A 62 -16.09 -3.46 5.12
N SER A 63 -15.80 -4.42 4.24
CA SER A 63 -16.30 -4.48 2.86
C SER A 63 -16.14 -3.13 2.14
N PRO A 64 -14.90 -2.63 1.97
CA PRO A 64 -14.66 -1.33 1.38
C PRO A 64 -14.91 -1.34 -0.13
N ASP A 65 -15.31 -0.20 -0.70
CA ASP A 65 -15.37 -0.01 -2.16
C ASP A 65 -13.96 0.04 -2.78
N ILE A 66 -13.01 0.59 -2.02
CA ILE A 66 -11.62 0.80 -2.46
C ILE A 66 -10.67 0.45 -1.33
N ILE A 67 -9.61 -0.29 -1.65
CA ILE A 67 -8.45 -0.49 -0.77
C ILE A 67 -7.28 0.29 -1.35
N ILE A 68 -6.64 1.13 -0.54
CA ILE A 68 -5.42 1.86 -0.91
C ILE A 68 -4.28 1.26 -0.10
N ASN A 69 -3.33 0.61 -0.76
CA ASN A 69 -2.14 0.07 -0.11
C ASN A 69 -0.97 1.05 -0.25
N THR A 70 -0.60 1.70 0.86
CA THR A 70 0.54 2.61 0.95
C THR A 70 1.75 1.99 1.66
N ILE A 71 1.67 0.70 2.01
CA ILE A 71 2.73 0.02 2.74
C ILE A 71 3.88 -0.31 1.80
N ALA A 72 5.09 0.08 2.18
CA ALA A 72 6.32 -0.27 1.48
C ALA A 72 7.55 -0.05 2.37
N HIS A 73 8.63 -0.79 2.08
CA HIS A 73 9.96 -0.37 2.46
C HIS A 73 10.40 0.76 1.51
N SER A 74 10.64 1.95 2.04
CA SER A 74 11.02 3.12 1.23
C SER A 74 12.53 3.24 0.99
N SER A 75 13.34 2.43 1.67
CA SER A 75 14.79 2.44 1.54
C SER A 75 15.24 1.50 0.43
N VAL A 76 15.87 2.05 -0.61
CA VAL A 76 16.46 1.28 -1.71
C VAL A 76 17.56 0.35 -1.18
N ASP A 77 18.44 0.86 -0.31
CA ASP A 77 19.55 0.07 0.27
C ASP A 77 19.03 -1.10 1.11
N LEU A 78 17.94 -0.90 1.83
CA LEU A 78 17.33 -1.97 2.62
C LEU A 78 16.77 -3.09 1.72
N CYS A 79 16.19 -2.74 0.59
CA CYS A 79 15.71 -3.71 -0.38
C CYS A 79 16.85 -4.47 -1.07
N GLU A 80 18.00 -3.82 -1.31
CA GLU A 80 19.20 -4.48 -1.83
C GLU A 80 19.80 -5.46 -0.83
N THR A 81 19.85 -5.08 0.45
CA THR A 81 20.44 -5.92 1.50
C THR A 81 19.51 -7.03 2.00
N ASN A 82 18.20 -6.85 1.87
CA ASN A 82 17.18 -7.81 2.28
C ASN A 82 16.14 -8.07 1.17
N PRO A 83 16.53 -8.70 0.05
CA PRO A 83 15.65 -8.93 -1.10
C PRO A 83 14.39 -9.73 -0.75
N HIS A 84 14.52 -10.75 0.11
CA HIS A 84 13.40 -11.58 0.54
C HIS A 84 12.30 -10.77 1.26
N ASP A 85 12.69 -9.85 2.14
CA ASP A 85 11.72 -9.00 2.85
C ASP A 85 11.07 -7.99 1.89
N ALA A 86 11.83 -7.50 0.90
CA ALA A 86 11.30 -6.64 -0.14
C ALA A 86 10.27 -7.36 -1.01
N ASP A 87 10.57 -8.58 -1.49
CA ASP A 87 9.62 -9.43 -2.23
C ASP A 87 8.36 -9.69 -1.40
N PHE A 88 8.54 -10.09 -0.14
CA PHE A 88 7.41 -10.40 0.72
C PHE A 88 6.48 -9.20 0.89
N LEU A 89 7.03 -8.02 1.20
CA LEU A 89 6.23 -6.82 1.49
C LEU A 89 5.68 -6.15 0.22
N HIS A 90 6.44 -6.12 -0.88
CA HIS A 90 6.06 -5.39 -2.09
C HIS A 90 5.34 -6.26 -3.12
N VAL A 91 5.49 -7.58 -3.05
CA VAL A 91 4.90 -8.52 -4.03
C VAL A 91 3.88 -9.44 -3.37
N ASP A 92 4.27 -10.22 -2.36
CA ASP A 92 3.41 -11.26 -1.80
C ASP A 92 2.23 -10.69 -1.00
N ILE A 93 2.47 -9.66 -0.19
CA ILE A 93 1.40 -8.99 0.57
C ILE A 93 0.39 -8.30 -0.37
N PRO A 94 0.80 -7.49 -1.37
CA PRO A 94 -0.15 -6.93 -2.34
C PRO A 94 -0.95 -7.97 -3.12
N LYS A 95 -0.35 -9.12 -3.48
CA LYS A 95 -1.08 -10.24 -4.10
C LYS A 95 -2.19 -10.77 -3.20
N LYS A 96 -1.88 -11.03 -1.92
CA LYS A 96 -2.90 -11.45 -0.94
C LYS A 96 -4.02 -10.42 -0.79
N ILE A 97 -3.66 -9.13 -0.73
CA ILE A 97 -4.65 -8.05 -0.65
C ILE A 97 -5.54 -8.04 -1.91
N LEU A 98 -4.95 -8.26 -3.09
CA LEU A 98 -5.68 -8.35 -4.34
C LEU A 98 -6.68 -9.52 -4.32
N ASP A 99 -6.26 -10.70 -3.85
CA ASP A 99 -7.13 -11.85 -3.71
C ASP A 99 -8.31 -11.55 -2.77
N PHE A 100 -8.03 -10.98 -1.59
CA PHE A 100 -9.08 -10.61 -0.63
C PHE A 100 -10.03 -9.53 -1.17
N SER A 101 -9.49 -8.53 -1.87
CA SER A 101 -10.29 -7.48 -2.47
C SER A 101 -11.19 -8.01 -3.59
N SER A 102 -10.70 -8.98 -4.35
CA SER A 102 -11.47 -9.61 -5.44
C SER A 102 -12.65 -10.42 -4.91
N GLU A 103 -12.54 -11.06 -3.74
CA GLU A 103 -13.65 -11.79 -3.10
C GLU A 103 -14.87 -10.90 -2.83
N ILE A 104 -14.68 -9.60 -2.62
CA ILE A 104 -15.73 -8.64 -2.28
C ILE A 104 -16.00 -7.61 -3.38
N GLY A 105 -15.33 -7.72 -4.55
CA GLY A 105 -15.46 -6.76 -5.64
C GLY A 105 -14.86 -5.38 -5.35
N SER A 106 -13.94 -5.28 -4.39
CA SER A 106 -13.26 -4.04 -4.02
C SER A 106 -12.16 -3.69 -5.03
N LYS A 107 -11.99 -2.39 -5.32
CA LYS A 107 -10.88 -1.92 -6.15
C LYS A 107 -9.62 -1.75 -5.32
N LEU A 108 -8.52 -2.38 -5.74
CA LEU A 108 -7.19 -2.15 -5.14
C LEU A 108 -6.45 -1.04 -5.87
N ILE A 109 -5.90 -0.09 -5.10
CA ILE A 109 -4.93 0.91 -5.56
C ILE A 109 -3.61 0.61 -4.86
N TYR A 110 -2.56 0.36 -5.65
CA TYR A 110 -1.21 0.11 -5.16
C TYR A 110 -0.24 1.06 -5.85
N PHE A 111 0.64 1.70 -5.07
CA PHE A 111 1.58 2.69 -5.57
C PHE A 111 2.81 2.02 -6.17
N SER A 112 3.12 2.35 -7.41
CA SER A 112 4.40 2.06 -8.05
C SER A 112 5.39 3.21 -7.79
N THR A 113 6.49 3.25 -8.51
CA THR A 113 7.58 4.23 -8.39
C THR A 113 8.20 4.49 -9.76
N ASP A 114 8.81 5.64 -9.95
CA ASP A 114 9.65 5.94 -11.11
C ASP A 114 10.93 5.07 -11.17
N ALA A 115 11.36 4.51 -10.03
CA ALA A 115 12.48 3.57 -9.95
C ALA A 115 12.26 2.26 -10.73
N VAL A 116 11.07 2.02 -11.27
CA VAL A 116 10.82 0.91 -12.21
C VAL A 116 11.51 1.12 -13.55
N PHE A 117 11.90 2.35 -13.88
CA PHE A 117 12.61 2.72 -15.11
C PHE A 117 14.12 2.80 -14.88
N PRO A 118 14.94 2.62 -15.97
CA PRO A 118 16.41 2.59 -15.85
C PRO A 118 17.07 3.95 -15.55
N GLY A 119 16.34 5.06 -15.64
CA GLY A 119 16.89 6.38 -15.36
C GLY A 119 17.87 6.91 -16.43
N GLU A 120 17.60 6.69 -17.70
CA GLU A 120 18.43 7.20 -18.80
C GLU A 120 18.47 8.72 -18.84
N LEU A 121 19.65 9.30 -19.01
CA LEU A 121 19.86 10.75 -19.02
C LEU A 121 19.01 11.42 -20.10
N ASN A 122 18.30 12.50 -19.74
CA ASN A 122 17.43 13.30 -20.61
C ASN A 122 16.20 12.55 -21.17
N LYS A 123 15.91 11.32 -20.74
CA LYS A 123 14.69 10.61 -21.12
C LYS A 123 13.57 10.92 -20.13
N LYS A 124 12.39 11.22 -20.67
CA LYS A 124 11.13 11.28 -19.90
C LYS A 124 10.38 9.97 -20.13
N TYR A 125 9.95 9.36 -19.04
CA TYR A 125 9.19 8.11 -19.08
C TYR A 125 7.69 8.38 -18.94
N ASN A 126 6.89 7.50 -19.51
CA ASN A 126 5.43 7.46 -19.40
C ASN A 126 4.96 6.03 -19.12
N GLU A 127 3.66 5.83 -19.00
CA GLU A 127 3.05 4.56 -18.61
C GLU A 127 3.23 3.44 -19.64
N ASP A 128 3.51 3.77 -20.89
CA ASP A 128 3.71 2.81 -21.99
C ASP A 128 5.16 2.37 -22.14
N ASP A 129 6.11 3.02 -21.45
CA ASP A 129 7.51 2.64 -21.47
C ASP A 129 7.73 1.31 -20.70
N ILE A 130 8.62 0.49 -21.25
CA ILE A 130 8.93 -0.82 -20.65
C ILE A 130 9.77 -0.62 -19.39
N PRO A 131 9.32 -1.13 -18.23
CA PRO A 131 10.11 -1.11 -17.01
C PRO A 131 11.44 -1.87 -17.17
N ASN A 132 12.52 -1.30 -16.68
CA ASN A 132 13.82 -1.94 -16.60
C ASN A 132 14.60 -1.43 -15.38
N PRO A 133 14.17 -1.81 -14.16
CA PRO A 133 14.70 -1.29 -12.92
C PRO A 133 16.17 -1.68 -12.71
N VAL A 134 16.95 -0.74 -12.19
CA VAL A 134 18.39 -0.92 -11.92
C VAL A 134 18.67 -1.34 -10.47
N ASN A 135 17.65 -1.32 -9.61
CA ASN A 135 17.77 -1.70 -8.22
C ASN A 135 16.62 -2.63 -7.79
N TYR A 136 16.82 -3.31 -6.65
CA TYR A 136 15.86 -4.29 -6.15
C TYR A 136 14.53 -3.66 -5.72
N TYR A 137 14.56 -2.45 -5.16
CA TYR A 137 13.35 -1.69 -4.84
C TYR A 137 12.46 -1.52 -6.09
N GLY A 138 13.03 -1.04 -7.18
CA GLY A 138 12.30 -0.91 -8.45
C GLY A 138 11.80 -2.23 -9.03
N LYS A 139 12.54 -3.35 -8.82
CA LYS A 139 12.10 -4.69 -9.28
C LYS A 139 10.85 -5.16 -8.58
N THR A 140 10.68 -4.83 -7.29
CA THR A 140 9.58 -5.32 -6.47
C THR A 140 8.36 -4.41 -6.51
N LYS A 141 8.50 -3.19 -7.02
CA LYS A 141 7.43 -2.19 -7.13
C LYS A 141 6.78 -2.16 -8.50
#